data_be30643482fd8760e4f19547971d7b04
#
_entry.id   be30643482fd8760e4f19547971d7b04
#
_cell.length_a   1.000
_cell.length_b   1.000
_cell.length_c   1.000
_cell.angle_alpha   90.00
_cell.angle_beta   90.00
_cell.angle_gamma   90.00
#
_symmetry.space_group_name_H-M   'P 1'
#
loop_
_entity.id
_entity.type
_entity.pdbx_description
1 polymer ?
#
loop_
_entity_poly.entity_id
_entity_poly.type
_entity_poly.pdbx_seq_one_letter_code
_entity_poly.pdbx_strand_id
1 'polypeptide(L)'
;VKTLIYKNDINKGKTPTGGFTDHYVFRLAETYLMRAEAYYWMGNAVGAKNDVNEIRRRAKAPELPSVTLDDILDERARELYIEEHRKVELTRIAFLKAQLGKDGYSLSNFSEKNWYYDRVMEKNNFFAEQYFYSTNAFIMKPYHVLWPLPLTAITSNTQGRINQNIGYFGAEDNIPVE
;
A
#
# COMPACT_ATOMS: atom_id res chain seq x y z
N VAL A 1 -11.27 5.74 16.94
CA VAL A 1 -11.72 4.65 16.08
C VAL A 1 -12.94 5.15 15.33
N LYS A 2 -12.83 5.30 14.02
CA LYS A 2 -13.97 5.65 13.18
C LYS A 2 -14.83 4.40 13.05
N THR A 3 -15.98 4.43 13.69
CA THR A 3 -16.90 3.32 13.61
C THR A 3 -17.75 3.47 12.35
N LEU A 4 -17.44 2.68 11.35
CA LEU A 4 -18.35 2.37 10.23
C LEU A 4 -19.56 1.54 10.71
N ILE A 5 -19.66 1.31 12.01
CA ILE A 5 -20.64 0.45 12.65
C ILE A 5 -21.79 1.32 13.16
N TYR A 6 -22.98 1.02 12.72
CA TYR A 6 -24.17 1.72 13.17
C TYR A 6 -24.45 1.39 14.65
N LYS A 7 -24.42 2.39 15.51
CA LYS A 7 -24.56 2.25 16.97
C LYS A 7 -25.81 1.45 17.39
N ASN A 8 -26.88 1.52 16.61
CA ASN A 8 -28.11 0.80 16.88
C ASN A 8 -28.02 -0.72 16.66
N ASP A 9 -27.15 -1.18 15.78
CA ASP A 9 -27.01 -2.62 15.51
C ASP A 9 -26.21 -3.31 16.60
N ILE A 10 -25.22 -2.63 17.18
CA ILE A 10 -24.46 -3.12 18.32
C ILE A 10 -25.36 -3.26 19.55
N ASN A 11 -26.21 -2.25 19.82
CA ASN A 11 -27.10 -2.26 20.97
C ASN A 11 -28.19 -3.33 20.89
N LYS A 12 -28.45 -3.89 19.71
CA LYS A 12 -29.42 -4.96 19.46
C LYS A 12 -28.80 -6.34 19.41
N GLY A 13 -27.48 -6.47 19.68
CA GLY A 13 -26.77 -7.76 19.61
C GLY A 13 -26.70 -8.37 18.22
N LYS A 14 -26.91 -7.59 17.17
CA LYS A 14 -26.81 -8.04 15.78
C LYS A 14 -25.43 -7.73 15.21
N THR A 15 -24.93 -8.62 14.38
CA THR A 15 -23.73 -8.35 13.59
C THR A 15 -24.03 -7.18 12.64
N PRO A 16 -23.23 -6.12 12.64
CA PRO A 16 -23.46 -4.99 11.74
C PRO A 16 -23.34 -5.43 10.29
N THR A 17 -24.41 -5.24 9.54
CA THR A 17 -24.48 -5.62 8.10
C THR A 17 -24.18 -4.45 7.17
N GLY A 18 -23.69 -3.35 7.69
CA GLY A 18 -23.41 -2.11 6.98
C GLY A 18 -24.02 -0.90 7.68
N GLY A 19 -23.66 0.27 7.27
CA GLY A 19 -24.15 1.53 7.80
C GLY A 19 -24.56 2.47 6.66
N PHE A 20 -25.41 3.45 6.98
CA PHE A 20 -25.78 4.53 6.08
C PHE A 20 -24.83 5.74 6.23
N THR A 21 -23.64 5.51 6.77
CA THR A 21 -22.63 6.55 6.95
C THR A 21 -21.84 6.72 5.67
N ASP A 22 -21.65 7.95 5.25
CA ASP A 22 -20.82 8.27 4.09
C ASP A 22 -19.37 7.86 4.33
N HIS A 23 -18.74 7.30 3.31
CA HIS A 23 -17.31 7.06 3.29
C HIS A 23 -16.59 8.34 2.87
N TYR A 24 -15.54 8.67 3.60
CA TYR A 24 -14.62 9.71 3.14
C TYR A 24 -13.88 9.21 1.90
N VAL A 25 -14.04 9.92 0.79
CA VAL A 25 -13.22 9.70 -0.40
C VAL A 25 -11.86 10.37 -0.21
N PHE A 26 -11.88 11.61 0.27
CA PHE A 26 -10.70 12.38 0.65
C PHE A 26 -10.98 13.18 1.91
N ARG A 27 -9.94 13.41 2.72
CA ARG A 27 -10.02 14.32 3.84
C ARG A 27 -8.70 15.06 4.06
N LEU A 28 -8.77 16.17 4.77
CA LEU A 28 -7.66 17.09 4.96
C LEU A 28 -6.38 16.41 5.49
N ALA A 29 -6.52 15.40 6.36
CA ALA A 29 -5.36 14.66 6.87
C ALA A 29 -4.58 13.95 5.74
N GLU A 30 -5.28 13.37 4.78
CA GLU A 30 -4.63 12.77 3.61
C GLU A 30 -3.91 13.82 2.77
N THR A 31 -4.51 15.00 2.57
CA THR A 31 -3.88 16.11 1.85
C THR A 31 -2.58 16.56 2.51
N TYR A 32 -2.55 16.66 3.84
CA TYR A 32 -1.31 16.95 4.57
C TYR A 32 -0.25 15.88 4.34
N LEU A 33 -0.61 14.61 4.41
CA LEU A 33 0.34 13.51 4.24
C LEU A 33 0.82 13.36 2.80
N MET A 34 -0.03 13.65 1.81
CA MET A 34 0.38 13.75 0.40
C MET A 34 1.36 14.91 0.18
N ARG A 35 1.12 16.05 0.80
CA ARG A 35 2.02 17.20 0.71
C ARG A 35 3.34 16.95 1.46
N ALA A 36 3.30 16.27 2.60
CA ALA A 36 4.50 15.83 3.31
C ALA A 36 5.39 14.94 2.43
N GLU A 37 4.79 14.00 1.71
CA GLU A 37 5.49 13.15 0.75
C GLU A 37 6.09 13.96 -0.40
N ALA A 38 5.32 14.89 -0.97
CA ALA A 38 5.83 15.78 -2.02
C ALA A 38 7.03 16.61 -1.52
N TYR A 39 6.96 17.16 -0.33
CA TYR A 39 8.08 17.87 0.29
C TYR A 39 9.29 16.98 0.49
N TYR A 40 9.08 15.73 0.91
CA TYR A 40 10.17 14.75 1.03
C TYR A 40 10.90 14.56 -0.31
N TRP A 41 10.14 14.29 -1.39
CA TRP A 41 10.74 14.09 -2.72
C TRP A 41 11.42 15.33 -3.28
N MET A 42 10.98 16.54 -2.89
CA MET A 42 11.61 17.81 -3.22
C MET A 42 12.82 18.17 -2.34
N GLY A 43 13.16 17.36 -1.33
CA GLY A 43 14.22 17.64 -0.38
C GLY A 43 13.85 18.67 0.69
N ASN A 44 12.60 19.07 0.80
CA ASN A 44 12.12 20.00 1.83
C ASN A 44 11.75 19.25 3.13
N ALA A 45 12.77 18.88 3.90
CA ALA A 45 12.60 18.14 5.15
C ALA A 45 11.77 18.91 6.20
N VAL A 46 11.86 20.24 6.20
CA VAL A 46 11.11 21.08 7.15
C VAL A 46 9.62 21.04 6.82
N GLY A 47 9.26 21.21 5.56
CA GLY A 47 7.87 21.11 5.10
C GLY A 47 7.26 19.76 5.41
N ALA A 48 7.97 18.67 5.07
CA ALA A 48 7.52 17.31 5.35
C ALA A 48 7.26 17.08 6.85
N LYS A 49 8.20 17.49 7.70
CA LYS A 49 8.06 17.38 9.15
C LYS A 49 6.85 18.17 9.68
N ASN A 50 6.67 19.40 9.23
CA ASN A 50 5.58 20.26 9.71
C ASN A 50 4.21 19.64 9.40
N ASP A 51 4.02 19.08 8.22
CA ASP A 51 2.77 18.48 7.81
C ASP A 51 2.47 17.18 8.58
N VAL A 52 3.46 16.32 8.78
CA VAL A 52 3.29 15.11 9.61
C VAL A 52 2.96 15.50 11.05
N ASN A 53 3.67 16.48 11.61
CA ASN A 53 3.45 16.92 12.98
C ASN A 53 2.10 17.62 13.17
N GLU A 54 1.53 18.24 12.14
CA GLU A 54 0.16 18.75 12.21
C GLU A 54 -0.86 17.65 12.49
N ILE A 55 -0.73 16.50 11.80
CA ILE A 55 -1.56 15.32 12.03
C ILE A 55 -1.34 14.78 13.44
N ARG A 56 -0.08 14.64 13.86
CA ARG A 56 0.28 14.12 15.18
C ARG A 56 -0.21 15.01 16.30
N ARG A 57 -0.11 16.33 16.14
CA ARG A 57 -0.62 17.33 17.11
C ARG A 57 -2.14 17.22 17.29
N ARG A 58 -2.88 17.10 16.19
CA ARG A 58 -4.33 16.85 16.22
C ARG A 58 -4.66 15.55 16.97
N ALA A 59 -3.88 14.51 16.76
CA ALA A 59 -4.03 13.20 17.43
C ALA A 59 -3.49 13.18 18.86
N LYS A 60 -2.91 14.30 19.35
CA LYS A 60 -2.22 14.39 20.66
C LYS A 60 -1.06 13.38 20.80
N ALA A 61 -0.43 13.02 19.68
CA ALA A 61 0.76 12.21 19.65
C ALA A 61 2.03 13.08 19.73
N PRO A 62 3.14 12.58 20.29
CA PRO A 62 4.40 13.31 20.32
C PRO A 62 4.86 13.71 18.93
N GLU A 63 5.34 14.94 18.77
CA GLU A 63 5.91 15.42 17.51
C GLU A 63 7.24 14.70 17.19
N LEU A 64 7.50 14.51 15.89
CA LEU A 64 8.75 13.93 15.41
C LEU A 64 9.79 15.03 15.21
N PRO A 65 11.04 14.84 15.67
CA PRO A 65 12.10 15.83 15.47
C PRO A 65 12.57 15.92 14.02
N SER A 66 12.47 14.82 13.28
CA SER A 66 12.74 14.69 11.84
C SER A 66 11.76 13.70 11.23
N VAL A 67 11.60 13.75 9.90
CA VAL A 67 10.66 12.90 9.18
C VAL A 67 11.33 12.32 7.94
N THR A 68 11.30 11.01 7.83
CA THR A 68 11.69 10.22 6.66
C THR A 68 10.47 9.83 5.84
N LEU A 69 10.68 9.22 4.66
CA LEU A 69 9.58 8.64 3.89
C LEU A 69 8.84 7.56 4.69
N ASP A 70 9.58 6.76 5.45
CA ASP A 70 9.02 5.70 6.27
C ASP A 70 8.11 6.25 7.38
N ASP A 71 8.50 7.36 8.01
CA ASP A 71 7.66 8.04 9.01
C ASP A 71 6.37 8.57 8.40
N ILE A 72 6.43 9.15 7.19
CA ILE A 72 5.23 9.60 6.45
C ILE A 72 4.30 8.43 6.18
N LEU A 73 4.84 7.33 5.67
CA LEU A 73 4.04 6.14 5.34
C LEU A 73 3.48 5.45 6.58
N ASP A 74 4.22 5.46 7.70
CA ASP A 74 3.73 4.95 8.98
C ASP A 74 2.62 5.84 9.54
N GLU A 75 2.74 7.15 9.40
CA GLU A 75 1.68 8.07 9.82
C GLU A 75 0.43 7.92 8.93
N ARG A 76 0.59 7.71 7.61
CA ARG A 76 -0.52 7.36 6.71
C ARG A 76 -1.23 6.09 7.18
N ALA A 77 -0.47 5.06 7.53
CA ALA A 77 -1.04 3.78 8.01
C ALA A 77 -1.85 3.97 9.32
N ARG A 78 -1.40 4.82 10.23
CA ARG A 78 -2.10 5.11 11.49
C ARG A 78 -3.33 6.00 11.27
N GLU A 79 -3.15 7.08 10.52
CA GLU A 79 -4.18 8.09 10.34
C GLU A 79 -5.29 7.66 9.39
N LEU A 80 -4.92 6.96 8.31
CA LEU A 80 -5.82 6.56 7.21
C LEU A 80 -6.21 5.07 7.27
N TYR A 81 -6.09 4.46 8.45
CA TYR A 81 -6.48 3.06 8.64
C TYR A 81 -7.92 2.81 8.18
N ILE A 82 -8.13 1.80 7.34
CA ILE A 82 -9.40 1.45 6.66
C ILE A 82 -9.83 2.46 5.57
N GLU A 83 -9.24 3.64 5.47
CA GLU A 83 -9.59 4.65 4.47
C GLU A 83 -8.69 4.55 3.24
N GLU A 84 -7.40 4.29 3.45
CA GLU A 84 -6.40 4.21 2.39
C GLU A 84 -6.32 2.80 1.79
N HIS A 85 -6.21 2.71 0.47
CA HIS A 85 -5.82 1.49 -0.23
C HIS A 85 -4.32 1.23 -0.08
N ARG A 86 -3.91 0.75 1.10
CA ARG A 86 -2.50 0.64 1.51
C ARG A 86 -1.60 -0.06 0.49
N LYS A 87 -2.07 -1.14 -0.13
CA LYS A 87 -1.28 -1.85 -1.15
C LYS A 87 -0.98 -0.94 -2.34
N VAL A 88 -1.95 -0.17 -2.80
CA VAL A 88 -1.78 0.75 -3.94
C VAL A 88 -0.70 1.78 -3.64
N GLU A 89 -0.74 2.39 -2.44
CA GLU A 89 0.24 3.38 -2.02
C GLU A 89 1.66 2.80 -1.93
N LEU A 90 1.81 1.65 -1.29
CA LEU A 90 3.13 1.02 -1.17
C LEU A 90 3.67 0.54 -2.54
N THR A 91 2.80 0.04 -3.43
CA THR A 91 3.19 -0.31 -4.81
C THR A 91 3.64 0.91 -5.60
N ARG A 92 2.93 2.04 -5.46
CA ARG A 92 3.29 3.32 -6.09
C ARG A 92 4.69 3.79 -5.65
N ILE A 93 4.97 3.74 -4.34
CA ILE A 93 6.30 4.09 -3.81
C ILE A 93 7.38 3.12 -4.33
N ALA A 94 7.09 1.82 -4.35
CA ALA A 94 8.02 0.83 -4.89
C ALA A 94 8.36 1.12 -6.36
N PHE A 95 7.34 1.47 -7.15
CA PHE A 95 7.52 1.83 -8.56
C PHE A 95 8.36 3.10 -8.72
N LEU A 96 8.08 4.15 -7.93
CA LEU A 96 8.87 5.39 -7.95
C LEU A 96 10.34 5.14 -7.58
N LYS A 97 10.61 4.36 -6.53
CA LYS A 97 11.98 4.01 -6.15
C LYS A 97 12.70 3.24 -7.26
N ALA A 98 12.04 2.28 -7.87
CA ALA A 98 12.59 1.49 -8.97
C ALA A 98 12.83 2.35 -10.23
N GLN A 99 11.90 3.23 -10.58
CA GLN A 99 12.01 4.17 -11.69
C GLN A 99 13.20 5.14 -11.51
N LEU A 100 13.45 5.58 -10.28
CA LEU A 100 14.53 6.50 -9.94
C LEU A 100 15.86 5.78 -9.62
N GLY A 101 15.90 4.45 -9.66
CA GLY A 101 17.08 3.65 -9.28
C GLY A 101 17.48 3.84 -7.82
N LYS A 102 16.54 4.23 -6.93
CA LYS A 102 16.81 4.50 -5.52
C LYS A 102 17.02 3.20 -4.74
N ASP A 103 17.98 3.22 -3.82
CA ASP A 103 18.27 2.14 -2.88
C ASP A 103 18.55 0.78 -3.56
N GLY A 104 19.01 0.81 -4.82
CA GLY A 104 19.32 -0.40 -5.60
C GLY A 104 18.10 -1.14 -6.16
N TYR A 105 16.94 -0.50 -6.20
CA TYR A 105 15.75 -1.02 -6.89
C TYR A 105 15.74 -0.60 -8.34
N SER A 106 15.17 -1.47 -9.20
CA SER A 106 15.11 -1.25 -10.65
C SER A 106 13.83 -1.83 -11.23
N LEU A 107 13.35 -1.24 -12.32
CA LEU A 107 12.20 -1.78 -13.05
C LEU A 107 12.53 -3.07 -13.80
N SER A 108 13.80 -3.32 -14.15
CA SER A 108 14.22 -4.50 -14.92
C SER A 108 14.00 -5.82 -14.18
N ASN A 109 13.99 -5.80 -12.86
CA ASN A 109 13.78 -6.98 -12.01
C ASN A 109 12.69 -6.76 -10.96
N PHE A 110 11.73 -5.88 -11.25
CA PHE A 110 10.73 -5.40 -10.30
C PHE A 110 9.88 -6.52 -9.67
N SER A 111 9.63 -7.61 -10.42
CA SER A 111 8.90 -8.78 -9.92
C SER A 111 9.74 -9.68 -9.01
N GLU A 112 11.07 -9.54 -9.03
CA GLU A 112 12.00 -10.37 -8.25
C GLU A 112 12.53 -9.65 -7.03
N LYS A 113 12.76 -8.32 -7.17
CA LYS A 113 13.29 -7.46 -6.11
C LYS A 113 12.60 -6.11 -6.16
N ASN A 114 11.88 -5.75 -5.10
CA ASN A 114 11.24 -4.45 -5.00
C ASN A 114 11.07 -4.00 -3.55
N TRP A 115 10.98 -2.69 -3.36
CA TRP A 115 10.83 -2.07 -2.06
C TRP A 115 9.51 -2.45 -1.36
N TYR A 116 8.43 -2.70 -2.11
CA TYR A 116 7.16 -3.12 -1.53
C TYR A 116 7.29 -4.40 -0.72
N TYR A 117 7.95 -5.41 -1.30
CA TYR A 117 8.17 -6.69 -0.62
C TYR A 117 9.03 -6.50 0.63
N ASP A 118 10.17 -5.81 0.50
CA ASP A 118 11.10 -5.60 1.62
C ASP A 118 10.41 -4.82 2.75
N ARG A 119 9.66 -3.78 2.42
CA ARG A 119 8.90 -2.99 3.39
C ARG A 119 7.82 -3.79 4.11
N VAL A 120 7.07 -4.62 3.39
CA VAL A 120 6.04 -5.45 3.99
C VAL A 120 6.65 -6.51 4.89
N MET A 121 7.73 -7.14 4.47
CA MET A 121 8.42 -8.16 5.27
C MET A 121 9.04 -7.56 6.53
N GLU A 122 9.61 -6.37 6.46
CA GLU A 122 10.17 -5.67 7.62
C GLU A 122 9.11 -5.28 8.65
N LYS A 123 7.95 -4.79 8.20
CA LYS A 123 6.92 -4.21 9.09
C LYS A 123 5.79 -5.16 9.44
N ASN A 124 5.80 -6.35 8.89
CA ASN A 124 4.69 -7.29 9.06
C ASN A 124 4.91 -8.24 10.22
N ASN A 125 4.24 -7.98 11.33
CA ASN A 125 4.30 -8.83 12.51
C ASN A 125 3.49 -10.15 12.37
N PHE A 126 2.60 -10.25 11.37
CA PHE A 126 1.71 -11.41 11.20
C PHE A 126 2.26 -12.44 10.24
N PHE A 127 3.06 -12.04 9.25
CA PHE A 127 3.60 -12.93 8.23
C PHE A 127 5.09 -13.20 8.38
N ALA A 128 5.73 -12.59 9.37
CA ALA A 128 7.07 -12.95 9.77
C ALA A 128 6.99 -14.30 10.47
N GLU A 129 7.04 -15.36 9.71
CA GLU A 129 7.18 -16.75 10.15
C GLU A 129 5.95 -17.42 10.79
N GLN A 130 5.47 -18.46 10.17
CA GLN A 130 4.93 -19.68 10.79
C GLN A 130 3.49 -19.71 11.33
N TYR A 131 2.69 -18.67 11.27
CA TYR A 131 1.34 -18.79 11.85
C TYR A 131 0.27 -19.36 10.94
N PHE A 132 0.60 -19.70 9.72
CA PHE A 132 -0.38 -20.31 8.83
C PHE A 132 -0.04 -21.77 8.56
N TYR A 133 -0.86 -22.61 9.10
CA TYR A 133 -0.93 -24.05 8.94
C TYR A 133 -0.36 -24.53 7.60
N SER A 134 0.86 -25.02 7.65
CA SER A 134 1.44 -26.07 6.82
C SER A 134 1.53 -25.93 5.29
N THR A 135 1.21 -24.83 4.64
CA THR A 135 1.37 -24.76 3.18
C THR A 135 2.05 -23.47 2.75
N ASN A 136 3.02 -23.58 1.84
CA ASN A 136 3.67 -22.48 1.14
C ASN A 136 2.69 -21.55 0.36
N ALA A 137 1.40 -21.85 0.40
CA ALA A 137 0.35 -21.17 -0.34
C ALA A 137 0.12 -19.71 0.10
N PHE A 138 0.50 -19.37 1.33
CA PHE A 138 0.29 -18.03 1.90
C PHE A 138 1.57 -17.21 2.06
N ILE A 139 2.70 -17.70 1.56
CA ILE A 139 3.95 -16.99 1.64
C ILE A 139 3.95 -15.85 0.62
N MET A 140 4.13 -14.62 1.11
CA MET A 140 4.30 -13.47 0.24
C MET A 140 5.58 -13.62 -0.59
N LYS A 141 5.50 -13.25 -1.86
CA LYS A 141 6.61 -13.24 -2.82
C LYS A 141 6.79 -11.83 -3.39
N PRO A 142 7.98 -11.49 -3.88
CA PRO A 142 8.23 -10.17 -4.46
C PRO A 142 7.26 -9.80 -5.59
N TYR A 143 6.89 -10.75 -6.44
CA TYR A 143 5.97 -10.49 -7.55
C TYR A 143 4.55 -10.09 -7.11
N HIS A 144 4.18 -10.30 -5.84
CA HIS A 144 2.90 -9.83 -5.29
C HIS A 144 2.80 -8.30 -5.18
N VAL A 145 3.86 -7.57 -5.53
CA VAL A 145 3.78 -6.10 -5.73
C VAL A 145 2.75 -5.76 -6.80
N LEU A 146 2.62 -6.58 -7.83
CA LEU A 146 1.59 -6.48 -8.86
C LEU A 146 0.42 -7.44 -8.56
N TRP A 147 -0.71 -7.18 -9.17
CA TRP A 147 -1.85 -8.10 -9.17
C TRP A 147 -1.79 -9.01 -10.39
N PRO A 148 -2.34 -10.26 -10.31
CA PRO A 148 -2.53 -11.05 -11.52
C PRO A 148 -3.52 -10.36 -12.45
N LEU A 149 -3.26 -10.41 -13.74
CA LEU A 149 -4.25 -10.02 -14.73
C LEU A 149 -5.34 -11.12 -14.79
N PRO A 150 -6.64 -10.75 -14.74
CA PRO A 150 -7.71 -11.72 -14.86
C PRO A 150 -7.59 -12.49 -16.17
N LEU A 151 -7.72 -13.83 -16.11
CA LEU A 151 -7.64 -14.68 -17.30
C LEU A 151 -8.64 -14.24 -18.38
N THR A 152 -9.83 -13.83 -17.96
CA THR A 152 -10.85 -13.30 -18.87
C THR A 152 -10.39 -12.07 -19.64
N ALA A 153 -9.60 -11.18 -19.02
CA ALA A 153 -9.05 -10.01 -19.73
C ALA A 153 -8.01 -10.43 -20.77
N ILE A 154 -7.21 -11.45 -20.47
CA ILE A 154 -6.21 -11.98 -21.39
C ILE A 154 -6.89 -12.69 -22.58
N THR A 155 -7.85 -13.57 -22.31
CA THR A 155 -8.48 -14.41 -23.33
C THR A 155 -9.52 -13.67 -24.19
N SER A 156 -10.16 -12.64 -23.65
CA SER A 156 -11.14 -11.84 -24.40
C SER A 156 -10.50 -10.79 -25.32
N ASN A 157 -9.19 -10.56 -25.18
CA ASN A 157 -8.49 -9.61 -26.04
C ASN A 157 -8.20 -10.26 -27.40
N THR A 158 -8.91 -9.80 -28.44
CA THR A 158 -8.77 -10.31 -29.81
C THR A 158 -7.88 -9.47 -30.71
N GLN A 159 -7.45 -8.29 -30.24
CA GLN A 159 -6.70 -7.32 -31.06
C GLN A 159 -5.20 -7.22 -30.70
N GLY A 160 -4.76 -8.06 -29.81
CA GLY A 160 -3.36 -8.10 -29.37
C GLY A 160 -3.16 -9.14 -28.30
N ARG A 161 -1.92 -9.29 -27.84
CA ARG A 161 -1.59 -10.21 -26.77
C ARG A 161 -1.35 -9.43 -25.48
N ILE A 162 -1.92 -9.91 -24.38
CA ILE A 162 -1.67 -9.41 -23.04
C ILE A 162 -0.85 -10.48 -22.32
N ASN A 163 0.36 -10.13 -21.90
CA ASN A 163 1.19 -10.97 -21.06
C ASN A 163 0.72 -10.94 -19.62
N GLN A 164 0.80 -12.05 -18.92
CA GLN A 164 0.54 -12.11 -17.47
C GLN A 164 1.72 -11.51 -16.69
N ASN A 165 1.47 -10.95 -15.53
CA ASN A 165 2.53 -10.54 -14.63
C ASN A 165 3.37 -11.73 -14.16
N ILE A 166 4.69 -11.57 -14.15
CA ILE A 166 5.66 -12.61 -13.79
C ILE A 166 5.33 -13.15 -12.39
N GLY A 167 5.42 -14.48 -12.24
CA GLY A 167 5.15 -15.18 -10.98
C GLY A 167 3.72 -15.70 -10.83
N TYR A 168 2.79 -15.28 -11.67
CA TYR A 168 1.42 -15.77 -11.70
C TYR A 168 1.20 -16.84 -12.76
N PHE A 169 0.20 -17.68 -12.55
CA PHE A 169 -0.20 -18.70 -13.51
C PHE A 169 -0.49 -18.10 -14.89
N GLY A 170 0.07 -18.69 -15.94
CA GLY A 170 0.00 -18.20 -17.32
C GLY A 170 1.14 -17.26 -17.71
N ALA A 171 2.05 -16.91 -16.78
CA ALA A 171 3.23 -16.11 -17.09
C ALA A 171 4.28 -16.89 -17.87
N GLU A 172 4.25 -18.21 -17.83
CA GLU A 172 5.07 -19.13 -18.62
C GLU A 172 4.79 -19.03 -20.11
N ASP A 173 3.60 -18.56 -20.50
CA ASP A 173 3.17 -18.35 -21.88
C ASP A 173 3.48 -16.95 -22.41
N ASN A 174 4.12 -16.11 -21.62
CA ASN A 174 4.46 -14.74 -22.02
C ASN A 174 5.41 -14.74 -23.22
N ILE A 175 5.16 -13.81 -24.13
CA ILE A 175 6.08 -13.54 -25.22
C ILE A 175 6.93 -12.30 -24.93
N PRO A 176 8.17 -12.23 -25.40
CA PRO A 176 8.97 -11.01 -25.31
C PRO A 176 8.22 -9.82 -25.90
N VAL A 177 8.34 -8.67 -25.26
CA VAL A 177 7.88 -7.39 -25.81
C VAL A 177 9.03 -6.85 -26.64
N GLU A 178 8.81 -6.68 -27.96
CA GLU A 178 9.77 -6.06 -28.88
C GLU A 178 9.92 -4.56 -28.64
#